data_3b07f53b7dca40592261c094b56ae503
#
_entry.id   3b07f53b7dca40592261c094b56ae503
#
_cell.length_a   1.000
_cell.length_b   1.000
_cell.length_c   1.000
_cell.angle_alpha   90.00
_cell.angle_beta   90.00
_cell.angle_gamma   90.00
#
_symmetry.space_group_name_H-M   'P 1'
#
loop_
_entity.id
_entity.type
_entity.pdbx_description
1 polymer ?
#
loop_
_entity_poly.entity_id
_entity_poly.type
_entity_poly.pdbx_seq_one_letter_code
_entity_poly.pdbx_strand_id
1 'polypeptide(L)'
;MTEFIKGITGSDLETMKLDIDTQKFLTYSYVCIDREAWNSNKNFEDIKYNFNKYANFLPADNSTDLDQNEAKQFSEWKYAKFGFTKQGVVLFTSSSDINNFTDLPDKFENEYFYTYILNLYKKIYLKKLEIEFKKTSNLKKTRKKFIEFTRNIWILDVTEDEVGSKINYILGKTFELDRLYSEIKTKYDVLYKESNIEKNSKVMFAVAIILVISLIFNVLNYIELIK
;
A
#
# COMPACT_ATOMS: atom_id res chain seq x y z
N MET A 1 16.06 0.20 -12.80
CA MET A 1 14.99 -0.19 -11.87
C MET A 1 15.45 -0.18 -10.40
N THR A 2 16.52 -0.87 -10.04
CA THR A 2 17.06 -0.95 -8.65
C THR A 2 17.43 0.42 -8.08
N GLU A 3 18.08 1.30 -8.83
CA GLU A 3 18.42 2.67 -8.40
C GLU A 3 17.20 3.56 -8.21
N PHE A 4 16.18 3.43 -9.05
CA PHE A 4 14.91 4.17 -8.92
C PHE A 4 14.19 3.79 -7.62
N ILE A 5 14.08 2.49 -7.31
CA ILE A 5 13.48 2.01 -6.08
C ILE A 5 14.32 2.44 -4.86
N LYS A 6 15.66 2.42 -4.96
CA LYS A 6 16.57 2.92 -3.93
C LYS A 6 16.38 4.40 -3.66
N GLY A 7 16.17 5.21 -4.69
CA GLY A 7 15.85 6.65 -4.58
C GLY A 7 14.55 6.91 -3.82
N ILE A 8 13.53 6.08 -4.02
CA ILE A 8 12.22 6.21 -3.35
C ILE A 8 12.25 5.66 -1.92
N THR A 9 12.91 4.54 -1.70
CA THR A 9 12.87 3.82 -0.41
C THR A 9 13.97 4.21 0.56
N GLY A 10 15.05 4.83 0.08
CA GLY A 10 16.24 5.18 0.88
C GLY A 10 16.93 3.99 1.54
N SER A 11 16.60 2.76 1.14
CA SER A 11 17.09 1.52 1.74
C SER A 11 17.65 0.57 0.68
N ASP A 12 18.74 -0.11 1.00
CA ASP A 12 19.26 -1.18 0.17
C ASP A 12 18.28 -2.36 0.13
N LEU A 13 17.93 -2.79 -1.07
CA LEU A 13 17.08 -3.95 -1.32
C LEU A 13 17.78 -5.29 -0.97
N GLU A 14 19.06 -5.27 -0.60
CA GLU A 14 19.89 -6.46 -0.32
C GLU A 14 19.39 -7.31 0.86
N THR A 15 18.49 -6.82 1.68
CA THR A 15 18.00 -7.57 2.85
C THR A 15 16.72 -8.35 2.63
N MET A 16 16.07 -8.25 1.47
CA MET A 16 14.98 -9.16 1.09
C MET A 16 15.58 -10.41 0.44
N LYS A 17 15.86 -11.45 1.21
CA LYS A 17 15.95 -12.79 0.67
C LYS A 17 14.59 -13.13 0.08
N LEU A 18 14.49 -13.00 -1.24
CA LEU A 18 13.36 -13.42 -2.02
C LEU A 18 13.31 -14.94 -1.97
N ASP A 19 12.36 -15.49 -1.24
CA ASP A 19 12.02 -16.91 -1.36
C ASP A 19 11.19 -17.06 -2.64
N ILE A 20 11.89 -17.39 -3.73
CA ILE A 20 11.34 -17.44 -5.09
C ILE A 20 10.22 -18.47 -5.18
N ASP A 21 10.24 -19.52 -4.35
CA ASP A 21 9.28 -20.62 -4.41
C ASP A 21 7.90 -20.25 -3.80
N THR A 22 7.83 -19.21 -2.99
CA THR A 22 6.60 -18.77 -2.31
C THR A 22 6.05 -17.45 -2.82
N GLN A 23 6.78 -16.75 -3.70
CA GLN A 23 6.37 -15.43 -4.18
C GLN A 23 5.56 -15.53 -5.46
N LYS A 24 4.34 -15.00 -5.40
CA LYS A 24 3.55 -14.77 -6.60
C LYS A 24 4.14 -13.57 -7.36
N PHE A 25 4.41 -13.78 -8.65
CA PHE A 25 4.77 -12.68 -9.54
C PHE A 25 3.63 -11.68 -9.61
N LEU A 26 3.99 -10.40 -9.63
CA LEU A 26 3.07 -9.31 -9.89
C LEU A 26 3.30 -8.86 -11.33
N THR A 27 2.21 -8.73 -12.08
CA THR A 27 2.29 -8.41 -13.50
C THR A 27 1.71 -7.04 -13.80
N TYR A 28 2.28 -6.40 -14.81
CA TYR A 28 1.80 -5.19 -15.40
C TYR A 28 1.91 -5.35 -16.91
N SER A 29 0.79 -5.59 -17.58
CA SER A 29 0.77 -6.10 -18.96
C SER A 29 -0.09 -5.25 -19.86
N TYR A 30 0.46 -4.90 -21.04
CA TYR A 30 -0.27 -4.32 -22.16
C TYR A 30 -0.49 -5.41 -23.22
N VAL A 31 -1.76 -5.68 -23.56
CA VAL A 31 -2.13 -6.72 -24.52
C VAL A 31 -2.98 -6.10 -25.60
N CYS A 32 -2.46 -6.07 -26.83
CA CYS A 32 -3.23 -5.65 -28.00
C CYS A 32 -3.61 -6.86 -28.82
N ILE A 33 -4.92 -7.07 -29.02
CA ILE A 33 -5.45 -8.14 -29.85
C ILE A 33 -5.84 -7.65 -31.23
N ASP A 34 -5.92 -8.59 -32.15
CA ASP A 34 -6.33 -8.30 -33.52
C ASP A 34 -7.73 -7.71 -33.59
N ARG A 35 -7.94 -6.88 -34.60
CA ARG A 35 -9.21 -6.22 -34.88
C ARG A 35 -10.37 -7.20 -35.01
N GLU A 36 -10.15 -8.38 -35.61
CA GLU A 36 -11.18 -9.38 -35.79
C GLU A 36 -11.61 -10.05 -34.48
N ALA A 37 -10.71 -10.08 -33.50
CA ALA A 37 -11.00 -10.66 -32.19
C ALA A 37 -11.90 -9.77 -31.30
N TRP A 38 -11.81 -8.44 -31.48
CA TRP A 38 -12.65 -7.49 -30.76
C TRP A 38 -12.93 -6.25 -31.63
N ASN A 39 -14.10 -6.19 -32.23
CA ASN A 39 -14.54 -5.10 -33.10
C ASN A 39 -16.03 -4.77 -32.84
N SER A 40 -16.64 -3.94 -33.72
CA SER A 40 -18.04 -3.55 -33.61
C SER A 40 -19.04 -4.72 -33.66
N ASN A 41 -18.65 -5.87 -34.16
CA ASN A 41 -19.49 -7.07 -34.30
C ASN A 41 -19.25 -8.08 -33.17
N LYS A 42 -18.23 -7.87 -32.32
CA LYS A 42 -17.90 -8.73 -31.19
C LYS A 42 -17.91 -7.95 -29.89
N ASN A 43 -18.57 -8.49 -28.89
CA ASN A 43 -18.65 -7.91 -27.56
C ASN A 43 -17.41 -8.25 -26.73
N PHE A 44 -17.13 -7.43 -25.71
CA PHE A 44 -16.07 -7.71 -24.75
C PHE A 44 -16.27 -9.07 -24.06
N GLU A 45 -17.50 -9.49 -23.80
CA GLU A 45 -17.82 -10.79 -23.16
C GLU A 45 -17.21 -11.99 -23.89
N ASP A 46 -17.06 -11.90 -25.22
CA ASP A 46 -16.45 -12.98 -26.04
C ASP A 46 -14.96 -13.20 -25.74
N ILE A 47 -14.29 -12.17 -25.24
CA ILE A 47 -12.86 -12.18 -24.91
C ILE A 47 -12.57 -12.08 -23.40
N LYS A 48 -13.61 -11.97 -22.59
CA LYS A 48 -13.53 -11.77 -21.15
C LYS A 48 -12.74 -12.88 -20.44
N TYR A 49 -12.86 -14.08 -20.91
CA TYR A 49 -12.11 -15.21 -20.38
C TYR A 49 -10.58 -14.99 -20.51
N ASN A 50 -10.12 -14.63 -21.71
CA ASN A 50 -8.70 -14.34 -21.95
C ASN A 50 -8.25 -13.10 -21.13
N PHE A 51 -9.05 -12.05 -21.10
CA PHE A 51 -8.79 -10.87 -20.29
C PHE A 51 -8.55 -11.23 -18.82
N ASN A 52 -9.43 -12.05 -18.22
CA ASN A 52 -9.27 -12.49 -16.83
C ASN A 52 -8.04 -13.37 -16.61
N LYS A 53 -7.67 -14.20 -17.59
CA LYS A 53 -6.41 -14.97 -17.55
C LYS A 53 -5.19 -14.07 -17.48
N TYR A 54 -5.09 -13.08 -18.35
CA TYR A 54 -3.98 -12.12 -18.35
C TYR A 54 -3.95 -11.29 -17.07
N ALA A 55 -5.11 -10.82 -16.58
CA ALA A 55 -5.20 -10.05 -15.35
C ALA A 55 -4.73 -10.84 -14.12
N ASN A 56 -4.92 -12.15 -14.10
CA ASN A 56 -4.53 -13.05 -13.02
C ASN A 56 -3.19 -13.76 -13.26
N PHE A 57 -2.54 -13.49 -14.38
CA PHE A 57 -1.30 -14.16 -14.78
C PHE A 57 -1.41 -15.69 -14.75
N LEU A 58 -2.48 -16.21 -15.34
CA LEU A 58 -2.70 -17.64 -15.41
C LEU A 58 -2.16 -18.22 -16.72
N PRO A 59 -1.62 -19.46 -16.72
CA PRO A 59 -1.23 -20.15 -17.94
C PRO A 59 -2.40 -20.32 -18.93
N ALA A 60 -2.09 -20.38 -20.21
CA ALA A 60 -3.11 -20.49 -21.26
C ALA A 60 -3.95 -21.77 -21.16
N ASP A 61 -3.36 -22.84 -20.66
CA ASP A 61 -3.94 -24.19 -20.51
C ASP A 61 -4.58 -24.44 -19.13
N ASN A 62 -4.61 -23.44 -18.26
CA ASN A 62 -5.18 -23.59 -16.93
C ASN A 62 -6.71 -23.62 -16.98
N SER A 63 -7.29 -24.72 -16.49
CA SER A 63 -8.74 -24.92 -16.34
C SER A 63 -9.32 -24.32 -15.05
N THR A 64 -8.61 -23.40 -14.41
CA THR A 64 -9.05 -22.77 -13.15
C THR A 64 -10.38 -22.05 -13.34
N ASP A 65 -11.30 -22.25 -12.41
CA ASP A 65 -12.53 -21.48 -12.30
C ASP A 65 -12.19 -20.00 -12.06
N LEU A 66 -12.52 -19.16 -13.04
CA LEU A 66 -12.21 -17.73 -13.02
C LEU A 66 -13.25 -16.91 -12.27
N ASP A 67 -14.42 -17.47 -11.94
CA ASP A 67 -15.51 -16.73 -11.29
C ASP A 67 -15.11 -16.16 -9.92
N GLN A 68 -14.19 -16.84 -9.21
CA GLN A 68 -13.69 -16.36 -7.92
C GLN A 68 -12.61 -15.30 -8.04
N ASN A 69 -11.99 -15.12 -9.21
CA ASN A 69 -10.88 -14.22 -9.46
C ASN A 69 -11.15 -13.21 -10.59
N GLU A 70 -12.40 -12.84 -10.77
CA GLU A 70 -12.76 -11.86 -11.80
C GLU A 70 -12.02 -10.54 -11.56
N ALA A 71 -11.39 -10.01 -12.62
CA ALA A 71 -10.68 -8.74 -12.54
C ALA A 71 -11.68 -7.57 -12.41
N LYS A 72 -11.38 -6.62 -11.54
CA LYS A 72 -12.11 -5.36 -11.51
C LYS A 72 -11.84 -4.62 -12.81
N GLN A 73 -12.90 -4.26 -13.50
CA GLN A 73 -12.82 -3.66 -14.83
C GLN A 73 -12.96 -2.14 -14.76
N PHE A 74 -12.22 -1.45 -15.60
CA PHE A 74 -12.36 -0.03 -15.84
C PHE A 74 -12.06 0.29 -17.31
N SER A 75 -12.85 1.16 -17.93
CA SER A 75 -12.66 1.59 -19.29
C SER A 75 -13.22 2.99 -19.52
N GLU A 76 -12.45 3.85 -20.15
CA GLU A 76 -12.89 5.11 -20.76
C GLU A 76 -13.04 4.98 -22.28
N TRP A 77 -12.50 3.92 -22.87
CA TRP A 77 -12.46 3.71 -24.32
C TRP A 77 -13.25 2.48 -24.72
N LYS A 78 -13.78 2.52 -25.94
CA LYS A 78 -14.56 1.40 -26.48
C LYS A 78 -13.71 0.14 -26.65
N TYR A 79 -12.48 0.31 -27.11
CA TYR A 79 -11.58 -0.79 -27.47
C TYR A 79 -10.33 -0.88 -26.56
N ALA A 80 -10.44 -0.37 -25.36
CA ALA A 80 -9.40 -0.55 -24.34
C ALA A 80 -10.05 -0.73 -22.97
N LYS A 81 -9.61 -1.74 -22.22
CA LYS A 81 -10.15 -2.06 -20.91
C LYS A 81 -9.06 -2.48 -19.94
N PHE A 82 -9.03 -1.83 -18.81
CA PHE A 82 -8.19 -2.22 -17.69
C PHE A 82 -8.81 -3.35 -16.89
N GLY A 83 -7.96 -4.28 -16.43
CA GLY A 83 -8.26 -5.31 -15.45
C GLY A 83 -7.32 -5.23 -14.26
N PHE A 84 -7.88 -5.18 -13.06
CA PHE A 84 -7.14 -5.08 -11.81
C PHE A 84 -7.41 -6.29 -10.94
N THR A 85 -6.34 -6.98 -10.52
CA THR A 85 -6.40 -8.07 -9.57
C THR A 85 -5.38 -7.86 -8.45
N LYS A 86 -5.43 -8.71 -7.43
CA LYS A 86 -4.38 -8.71 -6.38
C LYS A 86 -3.01 -9.13 -6.91
N GLN A 87 -2.94 -9.72 -8.12
CA GLN A 87 -1.74 -10.25 -8.75
C GLN A 87 -1.18 -9.34 -9.83
N GLY A 88 -1.99 -8.41 -10.38
CA GLY A 88 -1.49 -7.53 -11.41
C GLY A 88 -2.52 -6.61 -12.03
N VAL A 89 -2.04 -5.92 -13.05
CA VAL A 89 -2.83 -5.05 -13.90
C VAL A 89 -2.63 -5.49 -15.34
N VAL A 90 -3.71 -5.57 -16.09
CA VAL A 90 -3.67 -5.71 -17.54
C VAL A 90 -4.41 -4.55 -18.18
N LEU A 91 -3.85 -4.01 -19.26
CA LEU A 91 -4.58 -3.19 -20.21
C LEU A 91 -4.78 -4.01 -21.48
N PHE A 92 -6.02 -4.38 -21.71
CA PHE A 92 -6.43 -5.20 -22.87
C PHE A 92 -7.03 -4.27 -23.92
N THR A 93 -6.46 -4.27 -25.12
CA THR A 93 -6.81 -3.33 -26.20
C THR A 93 -7.06 -4.08 -27.51
N SER A 94 -7.70 -3.41 -28.46
CA SER A 94 -7.89 -3.92 -29.81
C SER A 94 -7.21 -3.01 -30.85
N SER A 95 -6.70 -3.62 -31.91
CA SER A 95 -6.16 -2.90 -33.08
C SER A 95 -7.23 -2.13 -33.89
N SER A 96 -8.49 -2.15 -33.44
CA SER A 96 -9.58 -1.35 -34.01
C SER A 96 -9.45 0.16 -33.77
N ASP A 97 -8.66 0.57 -32.77
CA ASP A 97 -8.44 1.97 -32.41
C ASP A 97 -6.95 2.34 -32.52
N ILE A 98 -6.65 3.38 -33.30
CA ILE A 98 -5.27 3.85 -33.52
C ILE A 98 -4.61 4.33 -32.20
N ASN A 99 -5.38 4.91 -31.29
CA ASN A 99 -4.85 5.39 -30.01
C ASN A 99 -4.22 4.26 -29.17
N ASN A 100 -4.62 3.02 -29.42
CA ASN A 100 -4.04 1.83 -28.78
C ASN A 100 -2.60 1.54 -29.22
N PHE A 101 -2.06 2.27 -30.21
CA PHE A 101 -0.67 2.15 -30.69
C PHE A 101 0.14 3.43 -30.53
N THR A 102 -0.51 4.54 -30.15
CA THR A 102 0.11 5.87 -30.03
C THR A 102 0.12 6.34 -28.57
N ASP A 103 -0.92 7.04 -28.16
CA ASP A 103 -0.93 7.74 -26.87
C ASP A 103 -1.14 6.81 -25.67
N LEU A 104 -1.96 5.76 -25.83
CA LEU A 104 -2.31 4.89 -24.72
C LEU A 104 -1.15 4.02 -24.21
N PRO A 105 -0.29 3.43 -25.08
CA PRO A 105 0.92 2.74 -24.64
C PRO A 105 1.87 3.66 -23.88
N ASP A 106 2.08 4.88 -24.35
CA ASP A 106 2.95 5.86 -23.70
C ASP A 106 2.44 6.22 -22.29
N LYS A 107 1.15 6.54 -22.16
CA LYS A 107 0.52 6.76 -20.85
C LYS A 107 0.60 5.54 -19.94
N PHE A 108 0.42 4.34 -20.51
CA PHE A 108 0.48 3.10 -19.77
C PHE A 108 1.87 2.87 -19.17
N GLU A 109 2.93 3.10 -19.95
CA GLU A 109 4.31 2.88 -19.52
C GLU A 109 4.85 3.98 -18.61
N ASN A 110 4.47 5.24 -18.86
CA ASN A 110 5.07 6.39 -18.21
C ASN A 110 4.24 6.96 -17.06
N GLU A 111 2.91 6.92 -17.13
CA GLU A 111 2.05 7.53 -16.12
C GLU A 111 1.37 6.49 -15.22
N TYR A 112 0.62 5.56 -15.81
CA TYR A 112 -0.14 4.58 -15.06
C TYR A 112 0.75 3.54 -14.38
N PHE A 113 1.92 3.27 -14.95
CA PHE A 113 2.93 2.41 -14.32
C PHE A 113 3.42 2.99 -12.99
N TYR A 114 3.69 4.29 -12.93
CA TYR A 114 4.11 4.92 -11.67
C TYR A 114 3.01 4.90 -10.62
N THR A 115 1.76 5.09 -11.05
CA THR A 115 0.59 4.94 -10.17
C THR A 115 0.49 3.52 -9.59
N TYR A 116 0.73 2.51 -10.43
CA TYR A 116 0.77 1.10 -9.99
C TYR A 116 1.91 0.86 -8.98
N ILE A 117 3.13 1.30 -9.29
CA ILE A 117 4.30 1.14 -8.42
C ILE A 117 4.10 1.83 -7.07
N LEU A 118 3.53 3.05 -7.06
CA LEU A 118 3.25 3.76 -5.80
C LEU A 118 2.26 2.98 -4.92
N ASN A 119 1.16 2.47 -5.49
CA ASN A 119 0.18 1.69 -4.74
C ASN A 119 0.77 0.37 -4.22
N LEU A 120 1.61 -0.29 -5.03
CA LEU A 120 2.33 -1.49 -4.63
C LEU A 120 3.31 -1.20 -3.49
N TYR A 121 4.04 -0.10 -3.58
CA TYR A 121 4.94 0.36 -2.52
C TYR A 121 4.18 0.64 -1.21
N LYS A 122 3.05 1.37 -1.29
CA LYS A 122 2.18 1.61 -0.12
C LYS A 122 1.76 0.29 0.53
N LYS A 123 1.32 -0.70 -0.25
CA LYS A 123 0.93 -2.03 0.23
C LYS A 123 2.06 -2.76 0.95
N ILE A 124 3.24 -2.84 0.30
CA ILE A 124 4.41 -3.54 0.85
C ILE A 124 4.88 -2.86 2.14
N TYR A 125 4.94 -1.52 2.14
CA TYR A 125 5.42 -0.77 3.29
C TYR A 125 4.47 -0.92 4.49
N LEU A 126 3.14 -0.85 4.28
CA LEU A 126 2.15 -1.10 5.33
C LEU A 126 2.27 -2.51 5.90
N LYS A 127 2.43 -3.54 5.06
CA LYS A 127 2.67 -4.92 5.53
C LYS A 127 3.96 -5.04 6.34
N LYS A 128 5.03 -4.36 5.92
CA LYS A 128 6.28 -4.30 6.69
C LYS A 128 6.06 -3.65 8.06
N LEU A 129 5.37 -2.52 8.12
CA LEU A 129 5.02 -1.87 9.37
C LEU A 129 4.17 -2.77 10.28
N GLU A 130 3.21 -3.51 9.71
CA GLU A 130 2.41 -4.46 10.46
C GLU A 130 3.27 -5.51 11.19
N ILE A 131 4.26 -6.07 10.49
CA ILE A 131 5.20 -7.02 11.06
C ILE A 131 6.08 -6.37 12.14
N GLU A 132 6.57 -5.15 11.88
CA GLU A 132 7.38 -4.41 12.84
C GLU A 132 6.61 -4.03 14.11
N PHE A 133 5.32 -3.69 14.02
CA PHE A 133 4.47 -3.43 15.19
C PHE A 133 4.16 -4.68 16.04
N LYS A 134 4.29 -5.87 15.47
CA LYS A 134 4.19 -7.14 16.24
C LYS A 134 5.44 -7.42 17.08
N LYS A 135 6.58 -6.79 16.74
CA LYS A 135 7.85 -6.93 17.46
C LYS A 135 7.95 -5.86 18.56
N THR A 136 7.98 -6.25 19.81
CA THR A 136 8.02 -5.33 20.97
C THR A 136 9.33 -4.55 21.11
N SER A 137 10.43 -5.00 20.47
CA SER A 137 11.78 -4.50 20.71
C SER A 137 12.11 -3.11 20.14
N ASN A 138 11.23 -2.50 19.30
CA ASN A 138 11.57 -1.23 18.63
C ASN A 138 10.37 -0.32 18.32
N LEU A 139 9.34 -0.34 19.16
CA LEU A 139 8.07 0.38 18.94
C LEU A 139 8.22 1.88 18.66
N LYS A 140 9.17 2.54 19.33
CA LYS A 140 9.42 3.98 19.12
C LYS A 140 9.93 4.26 17.69
N LYS A 141 10.82 3.42 17.17
CA LYS A 141 11.35 3.55 15.80
C LYS A 141 10.28 3.25 14.77
N THR A 142 9.47 2.19 14.99
CA THR A 142 8.37 1.81 14.08
C THR A 142 7.31 2.90 14.03
N ARG A 143 6.98 3.53 15.17
CA ARG A 143 6.07 4.69 15.21
C ARG A 143 6.60 5.86 14.39
N LYS A 144 7.89 6.19 14.49
CA LYS A 144 8.50 7.25 13.69
C LYS A 144 8.37 6.94 12.18
N LYS A 145 8.67 5.71 11.76
CA LYS A 145 8.50 5.27 10.38
C LYS A 145 7.07 5.41 9.89
N PHE A 146 6.08 5.06 10.71
CA PHE A 146 4.66 5.21 10.34
C PHE A 146 4.27 6.67 10.13
N ILE A 147 4.73 7.58 11.00
CA ILE A 147 4.49 9.03 10.86
C ILE A 147 5.14 9.55 9.56
N GLU A 148 6.38 9.18 9.29
CA GLU A 148 7.11 9.58 8.08
C GLU A 148 6.42 9.04 6.81
N PHE A 149 5.99 7.78 6.82
CA PHE A 149 5.22 7.20 5.74
C PHE A 149 3.89 7.93 5.51
N THR A 150 3.14 8.21 6.57
CA THR A 150 1.86 8.92 6.47
C THR A 150 2.04 10.30 5.86
N ARG A 151 3.07 11.03 6.32
CA ARG A 151 3.32 12.40 5.87
C ARG A 151 3.83 12.49 4.43
N ASN A 152 4.73 11.58 4.05
CA ASN A 152 5.49 11.73 2.81
C ASN A 152 4.98 10.85 1.67
N ILE A 153 4.34 9.72 1.98
CA ILE A 153 4.01 8.70 0.99
C ILE A 153 2.51 8.44 0.89
N TRP A 154 1.81 8.38 2.03
CA TRP A 154 0.38 8.03 2.03
C TRP A 154 -0.47 9.01 1.22
N ILE A 155 -0.21 10.30 1.37
CA ILE A 155 -0.93 11.38 0.69
C ILE A 155 -0.39 11.66 -0.72
N LEU A 156 0.72 11.02 -1.13
CA LEU A 156 1.32 11.25 -2.44
C LEU A 156 0.41 10.71 -3.55
N ASP A 157 0.17 11.54 -4.55
CA ASP A 157 -0.39 11.18 -5.84
C ASP A 157 0.65 11.47 -6.93
N VAL A 158 0.65 10.66 -7.99
CA VAL A 158 1.64 10.77 -9.09
C VAL A 158 0.98 11.11 -10.41
N THR A 159 -0.33 11.35 -10.42
CA THR A 159 -1.07 11.68 -11.64
C THR A 159 -2.05 12.82 -11.38
N GLU A 160 -2.13 13.73 -12.34
CA GLU A 160 -3.15 14.79 -12.39
C GLU A 160 -4.25 14.44 -13.42
N ASP A 161 -4.04 13.37 -14.21
CA ASP A 161 -4.99 12.88 -15.20
C ASP A 161 -6.19 12.22 -14.53
N GLU A 162 -7.40 12.47 -15.05
CA GLU A 162 -8.65 11.92 -14.51
C GLU A 162 -8.65 10.39 -14.56
N VAL A 163 -8.16 9.81 -15.64
CA VAL A 163 -8.06 8.35 -15.82
C VAL A 163 -7.05 7.78 -14.85
N GLY A 164 -5.88 8.40 -14.72
CA GLY A 164 -4.85 8.03 -13.74
C GLY A 164 -5.37 8.06 -12.31
N SER A 165 -6.16 9.09 -11.95
CA SER A 165 -6.80 9.20 -10.63
C SER A 165 -7.81 8.08 -10.38
N LYS A 166 -8.61 7.70 -11.38
CA LYS A 166 -9.52 6.54 -11.31
C LYS A 166 -8.74 5.22 -11.14
N ILE A 167 -7.64 5.05 -11.89
CA ILE A 167 -6.74 3.90 -11.76
C ILE A 167 -6.15 3.83 -10.34
N ASN A 168 -5.66 4.95 -9.81
CA ASN A 168 -5.13 5.05 -8.45
C ASN A 168 -6.17 4.61 -7.41
N TYR A 169 -7.40 5.09 -7.52
CA TYR A 169 -8.50 4.69 -6.64
C TYR A 169 -8.80 3.18 -6.71
N ILE A 170 -8.90 2.62 -7.92
CA ILE A 170 -9.19 1.19 -8.11
C ILE A 170 -8.06 0.32 -7.55
N LEU A 171 -6.80 0.71 -7.78
CA LEU A 171 -5.62 0.03 -7.22
C LEU A 171 -5.62 0.07 -5.70
N GLY A 172 -5.92 1.23 -5.10
CA GLY A 172 -6.05 1.37 -3.65
C GLY A 172 -7.08 0.41 -3.06
N LYS A 173 -8.24 0.28 -3.71
CA LYS A 173 -9.29 -0.67 -3.32
C LYS A 173 -8.91 -2.12 -3.57
N THR A 174 -8.22 -2.42 -4.68
CA THR A 174 -7.79 -3.78 -5.02
C THR A 174 -6.71 -4.30 -4.08
N PHE A 175 -5.80 -3.43 -3.68
CA PHE A 175 -4.75 -3.72 -2.71
C PHE A 175 -5.18 -3.59 -1.25
N GLU A 176 -6.43 -3.17 -1.01
CA GLU A 176 -7.01 -2.98 0.32
C GLU A 176 -6.20 -1.98 1.18
N LEU A 177 -5.68 -0.91 0.55
CA LEU A 177 -4.76 0.02 1.21
C LEU A 177 -5.40 0.73 2.41
N ASP A 178 -6.66 1.16 2.28
CA ASP A 178 -7.39 1.85 3.37
C ASP A 178 -7.53 0.94 4.59
N ARG A 179 -7.83 -0.35 4.37
CA ARG A 179 -7.93 -1.33 5.45
C ARG A 179 -6.60 -1.53 6.15
N LEU A 180 -5.53 -1.78 5.37
CA LEU A 180 -4.17 -1.94 5.91
C LEU A 180 -3.71 -0.70 6.69
N TYR A 181 -3.96 0.49 6.15
CA TYR A 181 -3.60 1.74 6.81
C TYR A 181 -4.38 1.92 8.12
N SER A 182 -5.69 1.68 8.11
CA SER A 182 -6.55 1.78 9.30
C SER A 182 -6.13 0.81 10.41
N GLU A 183 -5.80 -0.43 10.05
CA GLU A 183 -5.29 -1.43 11.01
C GLU A 183 -3.98 -0.98 11.66
N ILE A 184 -3.04 -0.46 10.87
CA ILE A 184 -1.77 0.06 11.39
C ILE A 184 -1.99 1.30 12.26
N LYS A 185 -2.86 2.21 11.84
CA LYS A 185 -3.22 3.41 12.60
C LYS A 185 -3.81 3.05 13.96
N THR A 186 -4.71 2.09 14.00
CA THR A 186 -5.30 1.60 15.27
C THR A 186 -4.22 1.04 16.19
N LYS A 187 -3.31 0.22 15.69
CA LYS A 187 -2.17 -0.30 16.46
C LYS A 187 -1.28 0.83 16.98
N TYR A 188 -0.98 1.81 16.13
CA TYR A 188 -0.20 3.00 16.49
C TYR A 188 -0.87 3.76 17.65
N ASP A 189 -2.18 4.01 17.55
CA ASP A 189 -2.94 4.80 18.54
C ASP A 189 -2.98 4.09 19.90
N VAL A 190 -3.20 2.76 19.91
CA VAL A 190 -3.17 1.96 21.16
C VAL A 190 -1.80 2.05 21.82
N LEU A 191 -0.73 1.76 21.08
CA LEU A 191 0.63 1.77 21.61
C LEU A 191 1.10 3.17 22.04
N TYR A 192 0.58 4.23 21.40
CA TYR A 192 0.84 5.60 21.82
C TYR A 192 0.16 5.91 23.16
N LYS A 193 -1.10 5.52 23.34
CA LYS A 193 -1.83 5.70 24.60
C LYS A 193 -1.16 4.95 25.75
N GLU A 194 -0.81 3.68 25.57
CA GLU A 194 -0.09 2.88 26.57
C GLU A 194 1.24 3.55 26.98
N SER A 195 2.04 3.99 26.01
CA SER A 195 3.31 4.67 26.28
C SER A 195 3.13 5.99 27.06
N ASN A 196 2.05 6.72 26.82
CA ASN A 196 1.76 7.96 27.56
C ASN A 196 1.26 7.67 28.97
N ILE A 197 0.42 6.65 29.18
CA ILE A 197 -0.03 6.22 30.49
C ILE A 197 1.18 5.82 31.35
N GLU A 198 2.10 5.02 30.80
CA GLU A 198 3.31 4.60 31.50
C GLU A 198 4.20 5.78 31.91
N LYS A 199 4.40 6.76 31.00
CA LYS A 199 5.16 7.97 31.31
C LYS A 199 4.48 8.81 32.39
N ASN A 200 3.18 9.03 32.28
CA ASN A 200 2.43 9.81 33.27
C ASN A 200 2.47 9.14 34.64
N SER A 201 2.35 7.81 34.70
CA SER A 201 2.50 7.06 35.95
C SER A 201 3.87 7.25 36.60
N LYS A 202 4.96 7.21 35.80
CA LYS A 202 6.32 7.45 36.32
C LYS A 202 6.49 8.90 36.83
N VAL A 203 5.93 9.87 36.13
CA VAL A 203 5.95 11.28 36.58
C VAL A 203 5.15 11.45 37.87
N MET A 204 3.94 10.88 37.93
CA MET A 204 3.13 10.94 39.15
C MET A 204 3.84 10.29 40.36
N PHE A 205 4.52 9.16 40.14
CA PHE A 205 5.30 8.50 41.19
C PHE A 205 6.47 9.39 41.67
N ALA A 206 7.20 10.04 40.77
CA ALA A 206 8.27 10.97 41.11
C ALA A 206 7.74 12.17 41.92
N VAL A 207 6.60 12.74 41.51
CA VAL A 207 5.95 13.84 42.23
C VAL A 207 5.51 13.37 43.62
N ALA A 208 4.96 12.18 43.78
CA ALA A 208 4.58 11.61 45.07
C ALA A 208 5.79 11.49 46.01
N ILE A 209 6.94 11.04 45.53
CA ILE A 209 8.19 10.94 46.30
C ILE A 209 8.62 12.36 46.78
N ILE A 210 8.61 13.35 45.88
CA ILE A 210 8.98 14.72 46.23
C ILE A 210 8.06 15.30 47.34
N LEU A 211 6.74 15.02 47.23
CA LEU A 211 5.79 15.47 48.26
C LEU A 211 6.05 14.82 49.62
N VAL A 212 6.36 13.52 49.63
CA VAL A 212 6.71 12.83 50.89
C VAL A 212 7.98 13.41 51.54
N ILE A 213 9.01 13.65 50.74
CA ILE A 213 10.26 14.28 51.21
C ILE A 213 9.98 15.66 51.75
N SER A 214 9.21 16.49 51.06
CA SER A 214 8.82 17.83 51.50
C SER A 214 8.06 17.80 52.81
N LEU A 215 7.17 16.84 52.99
CA LEU A 215 6.41 16.67 54.22
C LEU A 215 7.33 16.30 55.38
N ILE A 216 8.29 15.39 55.18
CA ILE A 216 9.30 15.04 56.21
C ILE A 216 10.11 16.29 56.62
N PHE A 217 10.59 17.08 55.65
CA PHE A 217 11.32 18.33 55.94
C PHE A 217 10.48 19.32 56.77
N ASN A 218 9.21 19.49 56.39
CA ASN A 218 8.31 20.39 57.15
C ASN A 218 8.11 19.93 58.58
N VAL A 219 7.97 18.64 58.79
CA VAL A 219 7.82 18.05 60.16
C VAL A 219 9.13 18.26 60.97
N LEU A 220 10.29 18.01 60.36
CA LEU A 220 11.58 18.25 61.03
C LEU A 220 11.79 19.68 61.42
N ASN A 221 11.53 20.64 60.52
CA ASN A 221 11.61 22.08 60.80
C ASN A 221 10.62 22.51 61.92
N TYR A 222 9.42 21.91 61.96
CA TYR A 222 8.46 22.21 63.01
C TYR A 222 8.93 21.69 64.38
N ILE A 223 9.56 20.52 64.44
CA ILE A 223 10.15 19.96 65.69
C ILE A 223 11.35 20.83 66.17
N GLU A 224 12.16 21.37 65.29
CA GLU A 224 13.25 22.28 65.67
C GLU A 224 12.75 23.62 66.19
N LEU A 225 11.63 24.11 65.72
CA LEU A 225 11.00 25.37 66.20
C LEU A 225 10.37 25.26 67.57
N ILE A 226 10.07 24.04 68.05
CA ILE A 226 9.45 23.76 69.37
C ILE A 226 10.49 23.48 70.46
N LYS A 227 11.77 23.29 70.05
CA LYS A 227 12.88 23.12 70.99
C LYS A 227 13.52 24.45 71.32
#